data_cd6bd2cb1a5a678875167277b0702c41
#
_entry.id   cd6bd2cb1a5a678875167277b0702c41
#
_cell.length_a   1.000
_cell.length_b   1.000
_cell.length_c   1.000
_cell.angle_alpha   90.00
_cell.angle_beta   90.00
_cell.angle_gamma   90.00
#
_symmetry.space_group_name_H-M   'P 1'
#
loop_
_entity.id
_entity.type
_entity.pdbx_description
1 polymer ?
#
loop_
_entity_poly.entity_id
_entity_poly.type
_entity_poly.pdbx_seq_one_letter_code
_entity_poly.pdbx_strand_id
1 'polypeptide(L)'
;MPSKKRGAEVRQRLAALHSDRNICAVFECKLPTRAATGEGFDQRLCRRHHEHYQRHGSPFRGSYTAAQLKPHRRAVQRWLAENADTLEVRQAIDRVRILYRSSGPAVPAFRLQGLPPRERARKAWARLREASVPPEKIVAAWLTIQRAIENDPEADTRPEFARVQSAKLVHRLASGTRKTWQQRDASGRLVREDRLEVYPRS
;
A
#
# COMPACT_ATOMS: atom_id res chain seq x y z
N MET A 1 17.39 9.97 31.78
CA MET A 1 17.97 10.40 30.48
C MET A 1 19.05 9.46 29.88
N PRO A 2 19.02 8.13 30.06
CA PRO A 2 20.03 7.23 29.45
C PRO A 2 19.74 6.85 28.00
N SER A 3 18.50 6.99 27.51
CA SER A 3 18.11 6.41 26.22
C SER A 3 18.66 7.13 24.97
N LYS A 4 18.85 8.45 25.01
CA LYS A 4 19.42 9.23 23.90
C LYS A 4 20.90 8.96 23.65
N LYS A 5 21.69 8.81 24.74
CA LYS A 5 23.13 8.49 24.65
C LYS A 5 23.36 7.10 24.07
N ARG A 6 22.57 6.09 24.49
CA ARG A 6 22.67 4.72 23.99
C ARG A 6 22.33 4.62 22.50
N GLY A 7 21.36 5.37 22.03
CA GLY A 7 21.02 5.42 20.60
C GLY A 7 22.10 6.08 19.73
N ALA A 8 22.82 7.09 20.26
CA ALA A 8 23.94 7.72 19.57
C ALA A 8 25.16 6.75 19.49
N GLU A 9 25.44 6.06 20.59
CA GLU A 9 26.55 5.10 20.66
C GLU A 9 26.33 3.89 19.74
N VAL A 10 25.12 3.35 19.68
CA VAL A 10 24.75 2.27 18.74
C VAL A 10 24.92 2.72 17.29
N ARG A 11 24.48 3.94 16.96
CA ARG A 11 24.68 4.50 15.60
C ARG A 11 26.13 4.68 15.25
N GLN A 12 26.96 5.15 16.19
CA GLN A 12 28.39 5.35 16.00
C GLN A 12 29.12 4.00 15.78
N ARG A 13 28.78 2.96 16.53
CA ARG A 13 29.32 1.60 16.33
C ARG A 13 28.92 1.01 14.99
N LEU A 14 27.66 1.18 14.58
CA LEU A 14 27.18 0.72 13.27
C LEU A 14 27.87 1.47 12.12
N ALA A 15 28.11 2.76 12.24
CA ALA A 15 28.86 3.53 11.26
C ALA A 15 30.35 3.12 11.17
N ALA A 16 30.98 2.80 12.30
CA ALA A 16 32.38 2.38 12.33
C ALA A 16 32.65 0.99 11.74
N LEU A 17 31.67 0.08 11.81
CA LEU A 17 31.79 -1.28 11.28
C LEU A 17 31.67 -1.39 9.75
N HIS A 18 31.35 -0.33 9.02
CA HIS A 18 30.98 -0.39 7.61
C HIS A 18 31.58 0.73 6.76
N SER A 19 32.88 1.04 6.97
CA SER A 19 33.58 2.12 6.22
C SER A 19 33.50 1.98 4.70
N ASP A 20 33.41 0.74 4.15
CA ASP A 20 33.40 0.48 2.70
C ASP A 20 32.01 0.40 2.07
N ARG A 21 30.92 0.47 2.86
CA ARG A 21 29.54 0.35 2.37
C ARG A 21 28.64 1.52 2.71
N ASN A 22 29.22 2.69 2.86
CA ASN A 22 28.46 3.89 3.26
C ASN A 22 27.71 4.57 2.10
N ILE A 23 27.71 3.97 0.91
CA ILE A 23 27.07 4.51 -0.29
C ILE A 23 25.78 3.73 -0.61
N CYS A 24 24.78 4.45 -1.08
CA CYS A 24 23.50 3.89 -1.47
C CYS A 24 23.65 2.77 -2.53
N ALA A 25 22.97 1.65 -2.31
CA ALA A 25 23.01 0.47 -3.19
C ALA A 25 22.22 0.63 -4.52
N VAL A 26 21.54 1.76 -4.71
CA VAL A 26 20.85 2.05 -5.99
C VAL A 26 21.90 2.45 -7.01
N PHE A 27 21.82 1.83 -8.19
CA PHE A 27 22.74 2.10 -9.29
C PHE A 27 22.88 3.59 -9.56
N GLU A 28 24.10 4.05 -9.80
CA GLU A 28 24.49 5.47 -10.01
C GLU A 28 24.20 6.44 -8.84
N CYS A 29 23.64 5.98 -7.71
CA CYS A 29 23.45 6.82 -6.54
C CYS A 29 24.70 6.89 -5.69
N LYS A 30 25.34 8.06 -5.65
CA LYS A 30 26.57 8.32 -4.87
C LYS A 30 26.29 8.89 -3.47
N LEU A 31 25.00 8.97 -3.07
CA LEU A 31 24.65 9.53 -1.76
C LEU A 31 24.95 8.53 -0.65
N PRO A 32 25.34 9.02 0.54
CA PRO A 32 25.58 8.16 1.70
C PRO A 32 24.29 7.48 2.15
N THR A 33 24.43 6.28 2.74
CA THR A 33 23.30 5.57 3.34
C THR A 33 22.76 6.32 4.56
N ARG A 34 21.52 6.02 4.97
CA ARG A 34 20.94 6.62 6.19
C ARG A 34 21.72 6.31 7.45
N ALA A 35 22.34 5.13 7.54
CA ALA A 35 23.20 4.77 8.66
C ALA A 35 24.47 5.62 8.67
N ALA A 36 25.07 5.89 7.51
CA ALA A 36 26.27 6.72 7.39
C ALA A 36 26.01 8.19 7.77
N THR A 37 24.81 8.73 7.49
CA THR A 37 24.45 10.10 7.89
C THR A 37 23.89 10.21 9.31
N GLY A 38 23.71 9.09 10.03
CA GLY A 38 23.10 9.08 11.36
C GLY A 38 21.58 9.33 11.35
N GLU A 39 20.94 9.47 10.18
CA GLU A 39 19.50 9.71 10.04
C GLU A 39 18.64 8.45 10.23
N GLY A 40 19.24 7.30 10.42
CA GLY A 40 18.54 6.03 10.63
C GLY A 40 19.46 4.82 10.60
N PHE A 41 18.87 3.63 10.55
CA PHE A 41 19.60 2.35 10.60
C PHE A 41 19.76 1.66 9.23
N ASP A 42 19.24 2.25 8.16
CA ASP A 42 19.32 1.65 6.84
C ASP A 42 20.76 1.79 6.30
N GLN A 43 21.42 0.64 6.17
CA GLN A 43 22.80 0.52 5.65
C GLN A 43 22.86 0.37 4.13
N ARG A 44 21.71 0.25 3.46
CA ARG A 44 21.62 -0.01 2.02
C ARG A 44 21.18 1.20 1.23
N LEU A 45 20.32 2.02 1.78
CA LEU A 45 19.67 3.10 1.04
C LEU A 45 19.98 4.47 1.68
N CYS A 46 20.19 5.47 0.84
CA CYS A 46 20.15 6.86 1.27
C CYS A 46 18.72 7.26 1.65
N ARG A 47 18.53 8.39 2.31
CA ARG A 47 17.23 8.90 2.74
C ARG A 47 16.19 8.92 1.61
N ARG A 48 16.55 9.47 0.45
CA ARG A 48 15.65 9.58 -0.71
C ARG A 48 15.18 8.20 -1.18
N HIS A 49 16.08 7.24 -1.38
CA HIS A 49 15.73 5.91 -1.88
C HIS A 49 15.06 5.06 -0.81
N HIS A 50 15.36 5.27 0.47
CA HIS A 50 14.63 4.65 1.57
C HIS A 50 13.16 5.13 1.63
N GLU A 51 12.90 6.43 1.54
CA GLU A 51 11.54 6.97 1.51
C GLU A 51 10.77 6.50 0.27
N HIS A 52 11.46 6.42 -0.88
CA HIS A 52 10.89 5.88 -2.10
C HIS A 52 10.52 4.40 -1.94
N TYR A 53 11.41 3.61 -1.36
CA TYR A 53 11.16 2.19 -1.05
C TYR A 53 9.97 2.02 -0.12
N GLN A 54 9.87 2.81 0.94
CA GLN A 54 8.73 2.78 1.86
C GLN A 54 7.40 3.08 1.17
N ARG A 55 7.40 3.96 0.18
CA ARG A 55 6.20 4.32 -0.58
C ARG A 55 5.82 3.30 -1.63
N HIS A 56 6.78 2.72 -2.32
CA HIS A 56 6.54 2.00 -3.57
C HIS A 56 6.89 0.51 -3.50
N GLY A 57 7.60 0.06 -2.45
CA GLY A 57 8.16 -1.30 -2.34
C GLY A 57 9.39 -1.49 -3.23
N SER A 58 9.87 -0.41 -3.86
CA SER A 58 11.06 -0.37 -4.69
C SER A 58 11.84 0.92 -4.42
N PRO A 59 13.17 0.92 -4.37
CA PRO A 59 13.95 2.13 -4.19
C PRO A 59 14.05 2.98 -5.47
N PHE A 60 13.73 2.45 -6.64
CA PHE A 60 13.86 3.12 -7.94
C PHE A 60 12.57 3.11 -8.77
N ARG A 61 11.73 2.06 -8.67
CA ARG A 61 10.50 1.94 -9.45
C ARG A 61 9.31 2.57 -8.72
N GLY A 62 8.61 3.49 -9.39
CA GLY A 62 7.39 4.11 -8.89
C GLY A 62 6.15 3.21 -8.99
N SER A 63 5.03 3.67 -8.47
CA SER A 63 3.76 2.93 -8.61
C SER A 63 3.19 3.06 -10.02
N TYR A 64 2.56 1.98 -10.50
CA TYR A 64 1.83 1.98 -11.75
C TYR A 64 0.69 3.00 -11.74
N THR A 65 0.55 3.70 -12.85
CA THR A 65 -0.56 4.61 -13.11
C THR A 65 -1.83 3.84 -13.52
N ALA A 66 -2.97 4.49 -13.42
CA ALA A 66 -4.24 3.90 -13.87
C ALA A 66 -4.24 3.57 -15.37
N ALA A 67 -3.55 4.38 -16.18
CA ALA A 67 -3.41 4.17 -17.63
C ALA A 67 -2.60 2.91 -17.93
N GLN A 68 -1.45 2.73 -17.28
CA GLN A 68 -0.62 1.52 -17.40
C GLN A 68 -1.36 0.25 -16.98
N LEU A 69 -2.17 0.32 -15.92
CA LEU A 69 -2.92 -0.84 -15.42
C LEU A 69 -4.19 -1.16 -16.24
N LYS A 70 -4.69 -0.22 -17.04
CA LYS A 70 -5.96 -0.38 -17.78
C LYS A 70 -5.99 -1.60 -18.71
N PRO A 71 -4.99 -1.87 -19.57
CA PRO A 71 -4.98 -3.04 -20.44
C PRO A 71 -4.91 -4.34 -19.64
N HIS A 72 -4.08 -4.40 -18.60
CA HIS A 72 -3.93 -5.58 -17.75
C HIS A 72 -5.23 -5.89 -16.98
N ARG A 73 -5.90 -4.87 -16.48
CA ARG A 73 -7.20 -5.02 -15.79
C ARG A 73 -8.26 -5.63 -16.71
N ARG A 74 -8.36 -5.14 -17.95
CA ARG A 74 -9.31 -5.68 -18.93
C ARG A 74 -9.02 -7.15 -19.26
N ALA A 75 -7.75 -7.51 -19.44
CA ALA A 75 -7.35 -8.89 -19.70
C ALA A 75 -7.67 -9.80 -18.52
N VAL A 76 -7.37 -9.36 -17.28
CA VAL A 76 -7.67 -10.12 -16.06
C VAL A 76 -9.18 -10.29 -15.85
N GLN A 77 -9.97 -9.24 -16.10
CA GLN A 77 -11.43 -9.33 -15.97
C GLN A 77 -12.03 -10.36 -16.93
N ARG A 78 -11.55 -10.38 -18.18
CA ARG A 78 -11.97 -11.39 -19.17
C ARG A 78 -11.56 -12.79 -18.71
N TRP A 79 -10.31 -12.97 -18.34
CA TRP A 79 -9.81 -14.25 -17.88
C TRP A 79 -10.58 -14.79 -16.66
N LEU A 80 -10.86 -13.93 -15.67
CA LEU A 80 -11.66 -14.31 -14.50
C LEU A 80 -13.09 -14.71 -14.86
N ALA A 81 -13.71 -14.06 -15.85
CA ALA A 81 -15.04 -14.44 -16.32
C ALA A 81 -15.04 -15.82 -16.98
N GLU A 82 -13.99 -16.12 -17.76
CA GLU A 82 -13.82 -17.42 -18.44
C GLU A 82 -13.42 -18.56 -17.48
N ASN A 83 -12.81 -18.24 -16.33
CA ASN A 83 -12.27 -19.20 -15.36
C ASN A 83 -12.96 -19.16 -13.99
N ALA A 84 -14.16 -18.57 -13.91
CA ALA A 84 -14.85 -18.34 -12.63
C ALA A 84 -15.07 -19.61 -11.81
N ASP A 85 -15.29 -20.75 -12.48
CA ASP A 85 -15.60 -22.04 -11.86
C ASP A 85 -14.37 -22.88 -11.56
N THR A 86 -13.15 -22.43 -11.90
CA THR A 86 -11.92 -23.17 -11.59
C THR A 86 -11.67 -23.20 -10.08
N LEU A 87 -11.04 -24.28 -9.63
CA LEU A 87 -10.76 -24.50 -8.22
C LEU A 87 -9.91 -23.36 -7.64
N GLU A 88 -8.89 -22.94 -8.37
CA GLU A 88 -7.93 -21.91 -7.97
C GLU A 88 -8.60 -20.55 -7.77
N VAL A 89 -9.48 -20.15 -8.69
CA VAL A 89 -10.21 -18.88 -8.59
C VAL A 89 -11.17 -18.92 -7.42
N ARG A 90 -11.92 -20.01 -7.25
CA ARG A 90 -12.83 -20.18 -6.10
C ARG A 90 -12.08 -20.14 -4.78
N GLN A 91 -10.96 -20.86 -4.66
CA GLN A 91 -10.12 -20.84 -3.47
C GLN A 91 -9.55 -19.44 -3.16
N ALA A 92 -9.13 -18.69 -4.19
CA ALA A 92 -8.65 -17.31 -4.01
C ALA A 92 -9.76 -16.40 -3.47
N ILE A 93 -10.98 -16.51 -4.03
CA ILE A 93 -12.15 -15.78 -3.58
C ILE A 93 -12.50 -16.14 -2.12
N ASP A 94 -12.49 -17.43 -1.80
CA ASP A 94 -12.81 -17.90 -0.44
C ASP A 94 -11.78 -17.44 0.59
N ARG A 95 -10.50 -17.36 0.24
CA ARG A 95 -9.48 -16.74 1.11
C ARG A 95 -9.81 -15.29 1.43
N VAL A 96 -10.27 -14.51 0.44
CA VAL A 96 -10.71 -13.13 0.68
C VAL A 96 -11.94 -13.10 1.59
N ARG A 97 -12.91 -13.99 1.40
CA ARG A 97 -14.09 -14.11 2.26
C ARG A 97 -13.70 -14.44 3.72
N ILE A 98 -12.71 -15.30 3.91
CA ILE A 98 -12.16 -15.61 5.25
C ILE A 98 -11.54 -14.35 5.88
N LEU A 99 -10.75 -13.58 5.12
CA LEU A 99 -10.18 -12.32 5.61
C LEU A 99 -11.27 -11.32 6.00
N TYR A 100 -12.35 -11.23 5.25
CA TYR A 100 -13.50 -10.39 5.60
C TYR A 100 -14.16 -10.82 6.92
N ARG A 101 -14.41 -12.12 7.10
CA ARG A 101 -15.00 -12.66 8.32
C ARG A 101 -14.13 -12.44 9.56
N SER A 102 -12.82 -12.60 9.40
CA SER A 102 -11.85 -12.48 10.51
C SER A 102 -11.43 -11.04 10.82
N SER A 103 -11.85 -10.05 10.04
CA SER A 103 -11.37 -8.67 10.15
C SER A 103 -11.93 -7.88 11.34
N GLY A 104 -13.03 -8.36 11.95
CA GLY A 104 -13.72 -7.63 13.03
C GLY A 104 -14.45 -6.36 12.53
N PRO A 105 -14.84 -5.45 13.41
CA PRO A 105 -15.53 -4.23 13.02
C PRO A 105 -14.60 -3.25 12.33
N ALA A 106 -15.15 -2.50 11.35
CA ALA A 106 -14.44 -1.39 10.74
C ALA A 106 -14.34 -0.22 11.73
N VAL A 107 -13.29 0.56 11.59
CA VAL A 107 -13.07 1.77 12.39
C VAL A 107 -12.71 2.95 11.47
N PRO A 108 -13.06 4.18 11.84
CA PRO A 108 -12.66 5.38 11.11
C PRO A 108 -11.15 5.48 10.94
N ALA A 109 -10.71 6.06 9.83
CA ALA A 109 -9.29 6.14 9.47
C ALA A 109 -8.41 6.83 10.54
N PHE A 110 -8.95 7.84 11.24
CA PHE A 110 -8.21 8.54 12.30
C PHE A 110 -7.89 7.64 13.52
N ARG A 111 -8.67 6.58 13.76
CA ARG A 111 -8.41 5.60 14.82
C ARG A 111 -7.35 4.56 14.47
N LEU A 112 -6.84 4.59 13.25
CA LEU A 112 -5.75 3.69 12.82
C LEU A 112 -4.37 4.20 13.24
N GLN A 113 -4.28 5.48 13.63
CA GLN A 113 -3.02 6.07 14.08
C GLN A 113 -2.57 5.37 15.37
N GLY A 114 -1.29 5.00 15.42
CA GLY A 114 -0.70 4.29 16.57
C GLY A 114 -0.94 2.77 16.61
N LEU A 115 -1.83 2.22 15.78
CA LEU A 115 -2.02 0.77 15.74
C LEU A 115 -0.84 0.04 15.07
N PRO A 116 -0.50 -1.17 15.55
CA PRO A 116 0.47 -2.03 14.88
C PRO A 116 0.09 -2.31 13.42
N PRO A 117 1.06 -2.55 12.52
CA PRO A 117 0.79 -2.79 11.09
C PRO A 117 -0.23 -3.91 10.83
N ARG A 118 -0.17 -5.00 11.60
CA ARG A 118 -1.11 -6.13 11.50
C ARG A 118 -2.55 -5.69 11.79
N GLU A 119 -2.76 -4.91 12.84
CA GLU A 119 -4.09 -4.41 13.19
C GLU A 119 -4.60 -3.40 12.16
N ARG A 120 -3.74 -2.53 11.63
CA ARG A 120 -4.09 -1.64 10.53
C ARG A 120 -4.54 -2.42 9.29
N ALA A 121 -3.86 -3.51 8.96
CA ALA A 121 -4.24 -4.38 7.86
C ALA A 121 -5.61 -5.04 8.10
N ARG A 122 -5.87 -5.57 9.33
CA ARG A 122 -7.19 -6.10 9.68
C ARG A 122 -8.30 -5.07 9.50
N LYS A 123 -8.08 -3.83 9.93
CA LYS A 123 -9.06 -2.75 9.79
C LYS A 123 -9.25 -2.32 8.34
N ALA A 124 -8.23 -2.44 7.49
CA ALA A 124 -8.37 -2.24 6.04
C ALA A 124 -9.30 -3.30 5.42
N TRP A 125 -9.17 -4.57 5.80
CA TRP A 125 -10.09 -5.64 5.39
C TRP A 125 -11.53 -5.41 5.87
N ALA A 126 -11.71 -5.00 7.14
CA ALA A 126 -13.02 -4.65 7.66
C ALA A 126 -13.70 -3.54 6.86
N ARG A 127 -12.93 -2.54 6.45
CA ARG A 127 -13.42 -1.42 5.64
C ARG A 127 -13.80 -1.82 4.22
N LEU A 128 -13.05 -2.73 3.59
CA LEU A 128 -13.40 -3.29 2.28
C LEU A 128 -14.73 -4.05 2.36
N ARG A 129 -14.94 -4.83 3.41
CA ARG A 129 -16.21 -5.53 3.67
C ARG A 129 -17.35 -4.55 3.88
N GLU A 130 -17.18 -3.52 4.72
CA GLU A 130 -18.20 -2.50 4.98
C GLU A 130 -18.58 -1.73 3.71
N ALA A 131 -17.59 -1.46 2.85
CA ALA A 131 -17.82 -0.85 1.54
C ALA A 131 -18.41 -1.85 0.51
N SER A 132 -18.78 -3.06 0.94
CA SER A 132 -19.35 -4.11 0.09
C SER A 132 -18.50 -4.41 -1.16
N VAL A 133 -17.18 -4.32 -1.06
CA VAL A 133 -16.29 -4.64 -2.17
C VAL A 133 -16.32 -6.14 -2.43
N PRO A 134 -16.74 -6.59 -3.64
CA PRO A 134 -16.78 -8.00 -3.96
C PRO A 134 -15.38 -8.65 -3.88
N PRO A 135 -15.24 -9.85 -3.29
CA PRO A 135 -13.96 -10.57 -3.22
C PRO A 135 -13.29 -10.73 -4.58
N GLU A 136 -14.05 -10.93 -5.63
CA GLU A 136 -13.60 -11.08 -7.02
C GLU A 136 -12.83 -9.83 -7.49
N LYS A 137 -13.25 -8.63 -7.09
CA LYS A 137 -12.53 -7.39 -7.40
C LYS A 137 -11.17 -7.31 -6.73
N ILE A 138 -11.01 -7.92 -5.56
CA ILE A 138 -9.72 -7.98 -4.86
C ILE A 138 -8.78 -8.95 -5.55
N VAL A 139 -9.29 -10.13 -5.92
CA VAL A 139 -8.52 -11.10 -6.72
C VAL A 139 -8.11 -10.48 -8.06
N ALA A 140 -9.03 -9.80 -8.74
CA ALA A 140 -8.75 -9.08 -9.99
C ALA A 140 -7.68 -7.99 -9.82
N ALA A 141 -7.72 -7.24 -8.71
CA ALA A 141 -6.72 -6.21 -8.43
C ALA A 141 -5.32 -6.82 -8.25
N TRP A 142 -5.21 -7.92 -7.51
CA TRP A 142 -3.95 -8.62 -7.32
C TRP A 142 -3.41 -9.19 -8.63
N LEU A 143 -4.22 -9.91 -9.40
CA LEU A 143 -3.83 -10.47 -10.70
C LEU A 143 -3.44 -9.37 -11.70
N THR A 144 -4.11 -8.22 -11.66
CA THR A 144 -3.76 -7.07 -12.52
C THR A 144 -2.33 -6.60 -12.27
N ILE A 145 -1.90 -6.54 -11.01
CA ILE A 145 -0.53 -6.15 -10.67
C ILE A 145 0.47 -7.24 -11.09
N GLN A 146 0.17 -8.53 -10.84
CA GLN A 146 1.07 -9.61 -11.28
C GLN A 146 1.29 -9.55 -12.79
N ARG A 147 0.20 -9.47 -13.56
CA ARG A 147 0.28 -9.37 -15.01
C ARG A 147 1.00 -8.09 -15.49
N ALA A 148 0.83 -6.97 -14.79
CA ALA A 148 1.55 -5.74 -15.14
C ALA A 148 3.05 -5.89 -14.93
N ILE A 149 3.49 -6.52 -13.83
CA ILE A 149 4.90 -6.80 -13.54
C ILE A 149 5.49 -7.77 -14.58
N GLU A 150 4.78 -8.83 -14.92
CA GLU A 150 5.22 -9.82 -15.93
C GLU A 150 5.43 -9.21 -17.33
N ASN A 151 4.69 -8.15 -17.65
CA ASN A 151 4.74 -7.49 -18.96
C ASN A 151 5.53 -6.16 -18.95
N ASP A 152 6.15 -5.80 -17.84
CA ASP A 152 6.97 -4.59 -17.71
C ASP A 152 8.46 -4.99 -17.62
N PRO A 153 9.26 -4.79 -18.67
CA PRO A 153 10.67 -5.16 -18.67
C PRO A 153 11.51 -4.38 -17.65
N GLU A 154 11.00 -3.24 -17.20
CA GLU A 154 11.65 -2.41 -16.18
C GLU A 154 11.08 -2.63 -14.77
N ALA A 155 10.19 -3.61 -14.58
CA ALA A 155 9.59 -3.88 -13.29
C ALA A 155 10.63 -4.25 -12.24
N ASP A 156 10.36 -3.84 -11.02
CA ASP A 156 11.05 -4.40 -9.87
C ASP A 156 10.44 -5.78 -9.57
N THR A 157 11.21 -6.83 -9.78
CA THR A 157 10.75 -8.23 -9.60
C THR A 157 10.72 -8.67 -8.14
N ARG A 158 11.13 -7.82 -7.19
CA ARG A 158 11.10 -8.18 -5.77
C ARG A 158 9.67 -8.32 -5.26
N PRO A 159 9.41 -9.33 -4.41
CA PRO A 159 8.07 -9.58 -3.87
C PRO A 159 7.47 -8.38 -3.13
N GLU A 160 8.31 -7.53 -2.52
CA GLU A 160 7.88 -6.32 -1.82
C GLU A 160 7.20 -5.33 -2.75
N PHE A 161 7.74 -5.13 -3.96
CA PHE A 161 7.12 -4.25 -4.96
C PHE A 161 5.72 -4.74 -5.31
N ALA A 162 5.59 -6.01 -5.69
CA ALA A 162 4.30 -6.61 -6.01
C ALA A 162 3.28 -6.48 -4.87
N ARG A 163 3.71 -6.74 -3.63
CA ARG A 163 2.85 -6.63 -2.42
C ARG A 163 2.38 -5.19 -2.20
N VAL A 164 3.28 -4.22 -2.28
CA VAL A 164 2.94 -2.80 -2.08
C VAL A 164 2.02 -2.29 -3.19
N GLN A 165 2.28 -2.64 -4.46
CA GLN A 165 1.42 -2.24 -5.57
C GLN A 165 0.02 -2.86 -5.45
N SER A 166 -0.07 -4.15 -5.13
CA SER A 166 -1.34 -4.84 -4.91
C SER A 166 -2.11 -4.24 -3.74
N ALA A 167 -1.45 -4.00 -2.61
CA ALA A 167 -2.06 -3.39 -1.44
C ALA A 167 -2.62 -1.99 -1.73
N LYS A 168 -1.88 -1.15 -2.48
CA LYS A 168 -2.36 0.17 -2.92
C LYS A 168 -3.59 0.08 -3.80
N LEU A 169 -3.61 -0.85 -4.76
CA LEU A 169 -4.74 -1.01 -5.66
C LEU A 169 -5.98 -1.51 -4.91
N VAL A 170 -5.82 -2.51 -4.04
CA VAL A 170 -6.89 -3.04 -3.19
C VAL A 170 -7.41 -1.97 -2.22
N HIS A 171 -6.51 -1.23 -1.57
CA HIS A 171 -6.89 -0.18 -0.63
C HIS A 171 -7.75 0.91 -1.29
N ARG A 172 -7.49 1.23 -2.54
CA ARG A 172 -8.27 2.21 -3.32
C ARG A 172 -9.72 1.75 -3.58
N LEU A 173 -10.01 0.45 -3.54
CA LEU A 173 -11.38 -0.06 -3.75
C LEU A 173 -12.35 0.37 -2.64
N ALA A 174 -11.85 0.60 -1.43
CA ALA A 174 -12.63 1.13 -0.30
C ALA A 174 -12.27 2.60 0.00
N SER A 175 -11.48 3.27 -0.85
CA SER A 175 -11.14 4.69 -0.71
C SER A 175 -12.23 5.52 -1.33
N GLY A 176 -12.68 6.51 -0.60
CA GLY A 176 -13.72 7.40 -1.08
C GLY A 176 -15.02 7.19 -0.34
N THR A 177 -14.99 7.33 0.99
CA THR A 177 -16.24 7.60 1.71
C THR A 177 -16.69 9.00 1.30
N ARG A 178 -17.51 9.08 0.29
CA ARG A 178 -18.24 10.32 -0.01
C ARG A 178 -19.18 10.57 1.16
N LYS A 179 -18.84 11.49 2.02
CA LYS A 179 -19.82 12.05 2.94
C LYS A 179 -20.48 13.23 2.23
N THR A 180 -21.74 13.10 1.96
CA THR A 180 -22.57 14.16 1.42
C THR A 180 -23.35 14.76 2.58
N TRP A 181 -23.20 16.05 2.82
CA TRP A 181 -24.06 16.78 3.74
C TRP A 181 -25.03 17.63 2.92
N GLN A 182 -26.29 17.47 3.21
CA GLN A 182 -27.34 18.28 2.62
C GLN A 182 -27.83 19.27 3.67
N GLN A 183 -27.66 20.53 3.39
CA GLN A 183 -28.25 21.60 4.18
C GLN A 183 -29.59 22.00 3.54
N ARG A 184 -30.66 21.91 4.31
CA ARG A 184 -32.02 22.26 3.88
C ARG A 184 -32.45 23.50 4.65
N ASP A 185 -33.25 24.38 4.01
CA ASP A 185 -33.89 25.52 4.66
C ASP A 185 -35.10 25.07 5.51
N ALA A 186 -35.73 26.05 6.18
CA ALA A 186 -36.89 25.79 7.01
C ALA A 186 -38.11 25.23 6.23
N SER A 187 -38.12 25.37 4.91
CA SER A 187 -39.16 24.80 4.00
C SER A 187 -38.81 23.38 3.53
N GLY A 188 -37.64 22.84 3.91
CA GLY A 188 -37.14 21.52 3.48
C GLY A 188 -36.46 21.52 2.13
N ARG A 189 -36.29 22.68 1.47
CA ARG A 189 -35.63 22.80 0.16
C ARG A 189 -34.12 22.66 0.33
N LEU A 190 -33.47 21.92 -0.55
CA LEU A 190 -32.02 21.75 -0.58
C LEU A 190 -31.36 23.09 -0.93
N VAL A 191 -30.58 23.65 0.02
CA VAL A 191 -29.83 24.92 -0.14
C VAL A 191 -28.42 24.67 -0.54
N ARG A 192 -27.79 23.63 0.04
CA ARG A 192 -26.37 23.31 -0.19
C ARG A 192 -26.12 21.80 -0.09
N GLU A 193 -25.32 21.30 -1.00
CA GLU A 193 -24.78 19.95 -0.94
C GLU A 193 -23.26 20.02 -0.92
N ASP A 194 -22.66 19.67 0.23
CA ASP A 194 -21.22 19.58 0.37
C ASP A 194 -20.78 18.11 0.28
N ARG A 195 -19.78 17.85 -0.56
CA ARG A 195 -19.20 16.53 -0.75
C ARG A 195 -17.78 16.53 -0.20
N LEU A 196 -17.51 15.69 0.79
CA LEU A 196 -16.15 15.43 1.26
C LEU A 196 -15.68 14.06 0.77
N GLU A 197 -14.66 14.05 -0.07
CA GLU A 197 -13.95 12.83 -0.44
C GLU A 197 -12.78 12.66 0.54
N VAL A 198 -12.93 11.79 1.53
CA VAL A 198 -11.83 11.44 2.42
C VAL A 198 -11.01 10.33 1.77
N TYR A 199 -9.88 10.69 1.19
CA TYR A 199 -8.87 9.72 0.77
C TYR A 199 -8.04 9.37 2.03
N PRO A 200 -8.04 8.10 2.49
CA PRO A 200 -7.15 7.73 3.57
C PRO A 200 -5.71 7.92 3.08
N ARG A 201 -4.94 8.67 3.85
CA ARG A 201 -3.49 8.78 3.62
C ARG A 201 -2.88 7.39 3.75
N SER A 202 -2.17 6.96 2.71
CA SER A 202 -1.38 5.72 2.69
C SER A 202 -0.22 5.79 3.68
#